data_d3e2d82bdf75433b7cf8258fa6526b23
#
_entry.id   d3e2d82bdf75433b7cf8258fa6526b23
#
_cell.length_a   1.000
_cell.length_b   1.000
_cell.length_c   1.000
_cell.angle_alpha   90.00
_cell.angle_beta   90.00
_cell.angle_gamma   90.00
#
_symmetry.space_group_name_H-M   'P 1'
#
loop_
_entity.id
_entity.type
_entity.pdbx_description
1 polymer ?
#
loop_
_entity_poly.entity_id
_entity_poly.type
_entity_poly.pdbx_seq_one_letter_code
_entity_poly.pdbx_strand_id
1 'polypeptide(L)'
;MPLFPNDMERQHLKLMDTIAAIVGALDKCEMFQSIISHAGRQHAQFGAKPPHFAAFGDALLWGLERQLGDTFTPELKEAWSTLYDVVQNEMMRAGRIHA
;
A
#
# COMPACT_ATOMS: atom_id res chain seq x y z
N MET A 1 -9.60 1.54 27.90
CA MET A 1 -9.27 0.98 27.42
C MET A 1 -8.95 0.94 26.25
N PRO A 2 -8.89 1.52 25.70
CA PRO A 2 -8.79 1.54 24.48
C PRO A 2 -7.53 1.10 23.99
N LEU A 3 -7.41 -0.14 23.92
CA LEU A 3 -6.36 -0.73 23.25
C LEU A 3 -6.49 -0.46 21.80
N PHE A 4 -7.69 -0.40 21.28
CA PHE A 4 -7.92 -0.17 19.90
C PHE A 4 -7.37 1.13 19.36
N PRO A 5 -7.55 2.29 19.98
CA PRO A 5 -6.97 3.52 19.47
C PRO A 5 -5.45 3.43 19.33
N ASN A 6 -4.78 2.82 20.30
CA ASN A 6 -3.34 2.69 20.24
C ASN A 6 -2.89 1.76 19.12
N ASP A 7 -3.61 0.65 18.94
CA ASP A 7 -3.30 -0.29 17.88
C ASP A 7 -3.52 0.34 16.51
N MET A 8 -4.61 1.06 16.35
CA MET A 8 -4.91 1.74 15.08
C MET A 8 -3.88 2.81 14.77
N GLU A 9 -3.47 3.57 15.77
CA GLU A 9 -2.43 4.57 15.61
C GLU A 9 -1.12 3.94 15.18
N ARG A 10 -0.74 2.85 15.80
CA ARG A 10 0.49 2.15 15.48
C ARG A 10 0.46 1.61 14.06
N GLN A 11 -0.66 1.02 13.64
CA GLN A 11 -0.81 0.52 12.29
C GLN A 11 -0.78 1.66 11.28
N HIS A 12 -1.40 2.78 11.62
CA HIS A 12 -1.38 3.96 10.76
C HIS A 12 0.06 4.46 10.55
N LEU A 13 0.84 4.52 11.62
CA LEU A 13 2.24 4.95 11.54
C LEU A 13 3.07 3.98 10.69
N LYS A 14 2.84 2.68 10.87
CA LYS A 14 3.53 1.67 10.05
C LYS A 14 3.19 1.84 8.58
N LEU A 15 1.93 2.07 8.28
CA LEU A 15 1.51 2.27 6.90
C LEU A 15 2.18 3.51 6.31
N MET A 16 2.18 4.61 7.05
CA MET A 16 2.81 5.83 6.56
C MET A 16 4.31 5.68 6.37
N ASP A 17 4.98 4.97 7.27
CA ASP A 17 6.39 4.68 7.14
C ASP A 17 6.67 3.85 5.89
N THR A 18 5.82 2.86 5.62
CA THR A 18 5.96 2.02 4.45
C THR A 18 5.77 2.82 3.17
N ILE A 19 4.75 3.67 3.13
CA ILE A 19 4.51 4.53 1.97
C ILE A 19 5.71 5.46 1.75
N ALA A 20 6.24 6.05 2.81
CA ALA A 20 7.39 6.92 2.71
C ALA A 20 8.61 6.17 2.17
N ALA A 21 8.81 4.93 2.61
CA ALA A 21 9.91 4.10 2.12
C ALA A 21 9.76 3.79 0.64
N ILE A 22 8.54 3.49 0.20
CA ILE A 22 8.27 3.22 -1.21
C ILE A 22 8.55 4.46 -2.06
N VAL A 23 8.02 5.61 -1.62
CA VAL A 23 8.23 6.86 -2.34
C VAL A 23 9.72 7.20 -2.42
N GLY A 24 10.44 7.02 -1.31
CA GLY A 24 11.87 7.30 -1.27
C GLY A 24 12.69 6.35 -2.12
N ALA A 25 12.15 5.19 -2.45
CA ALA A 25 12.86 4.18 -3.24
C ALA A 25 12.49 4.20 -4.72
N LEU A 26 11.61 5.11 -5.14
CA LEU A 26 11.11 5.10 -6.52
C LEU A 26 12.19 5.27 -7.58
N ASP A 27 13.29 5.95 -7.24
CA ASP A 27 14.38 6.14 -8.17
C ASP A 27 15.47 5.07 -8.04
N LYS A 28 15.25 4.07 -7.18
CA LYS A 28 16.20 3.00 -6.94
C LYS A 28 15.49 1.67 -7.15
N CYS A 29 15.49 1.21 -8.37
CA CYS A 29 14.74 0.01 -8.76
C CYS A 29 14.95 -1.20 -7.87
N GLU A 30 16.19 -1.50 -7.55
CA GLU A 30 16.49 -2.69 -6.75
C GLU A 30 15.93 -2.59 -5.35
N MET A 31 16.07 -1.41 -4.73
CA MET A 31 15.54 -1.18 -3.40
C MET A 31 14.02 -1.23 -3.40
N PHE A 32 13.39 -0.59 -4.38
CA PHE A 32 11.95 -0.60 -4.54
C PHE A 32 11.45 -2.03 -4.65
N GLN A 33 12.05 -2.82 -5.55
CA GLN A 33 11.65 -4.19 -5.78
C GLN A 33 11.84 -5.06 -4.53
N SER A 34 12.94 -4.85 -3.82
CA SER A 34 13.22 -5.61 -2.60
C SER A 34 12.18 -5.35 -1.52
N ILE A 35 11.82 -4.08 -1.30
CA ILE A 35 10.81 -3.71 -0.31
C ILE A 35 9.47 -4.34 -0.65
N ILE A 36 9.06 -4.22 -1.90
CA ILE A 36 7.75 -4.70 -2.34
C ILE A 36 7.70 -6.23 -2.31
N SER A 37 8.77 -6.89 -2.73
CA SER A 37 8.82 -8.36 -2.72
C SER A 37 8.74 -8.91 -1.30
N HIS A 38 9.46 -8.28 -0.37
CA HIS A 38 9.40 -8.69 1.04
C HIS A 38 7.99 -8.51 1.59
N ALA A 39 7.37 -7.37 1.31
CA ALA A 39 6.01 -7.11 1.75
C ALA A 39 5.03 -8.12 1.17
N GLY A 40 5.21 -8.48 -0.10
CA GLY A 40 4.36 -9.48 -0.75
C GLY A 40 4.44 -10.82 -0.06
N ARG A 41 5.65 -11.26 0.28
CA ARG A 41 5.82 -12.53 0.97
C ARG A 41 5.20 -12.50 2.36
N GLN A 42 5.30 -11.37 3.06
CA GLN A 42 4.67 -11.23 4.38
C GLN A 42 3.16 -11.27 4.27
N HIS A 43 2.59 -10.58 3.28
CA HIS A 43 1.14 -10.61 3.07
C HIS A 43 0.65 -12.03 2.76
N ALA A 44 1.42 -12.78 1.99
CA ALA A 44 1.06 -14.16 1.68
C ALA A 44 1.03 -15.02 2.94
N GLN A 45 1.97 -14.79 3.86
CA GLN A 45 2.00 -15.53 5.12
C GLN A 45 0.76 -15.27 5.97
N PHE A 46 0.17 -14.08 5.84
CA PHE A 46 -1.04 -13.74 6.59
C PHE A 46 -2.31 -14.10 5.84
N GLY A 47 -2.19 -14.80 4.71
CA GLY A 47 -3.35 -15.28 3.99
C GLY A 47 -4.03 -14.25 3.11
N ALA A 48 -3.33 -13.19 2.72
CA ALA A 48 -3.91 -12.18 1.84
C ALA A 48 -4.23 -12.77 0.48
N LYS A 49 -5.36 -12.38 -0.09
CA LYS A 49 -5.83 -12.83 -1.41
C LYS A 49 -6.05 -11.63 -2.31
N PRO A 50 -6.14 -11.82 -3.64
CA PRO A 50 -6.33 -10.69 -4.55
C PRO A 50 -7.45 -9.72 -4.17
N PRO A 51 -8.65 -10.17 -3.74
CA PRO A 51 -9.69 -9.23 -3.34
C PRO A 51 -9.29 -8.31 -2.18
N HIS A 52 -8.40 -8.76 -1.30
CA HIS A 52 -7.93 -7.93 -0.20
C HIS A 52 -7.12 -6.75 -0.72
N PHE A 53 -6.31 -6.98 -1.75
CA PHE A 53 -5.50 -5.91 -2.35
C PHE A 53 -6.39 -4.89 -3.04
N ALA A 54 -7.42 -5.34 -3.74
CA ALA A 54 -8.36 -4.45 -4.40
C ALA A 54 -9.11 -3.58 -3.38
N ALA A 55 -9.59 -4.20 -2.31
CA ALA A 55 -10.31 -3.49 -1.26
C ALA A 55 -9.41 -2.47 -0.57
N PHE A 56 -8.17 -2.84 -0.30
CA PHE A 56 -7.23 -1.92 0.32
C PHE A 56 -6.91 -0.74 -0.59
N GLY A 57 -6.75 -1.00 -1.89
CA GLY A 57 -6.49 0.05 -2.87
C GLY A 57 -7.60 1.07 -2.90
N ASP A 58 -8.86 0.61 -2.91
CA ASP A 58 -10.02 1.50 -2.88
C ASP A 58 -10.03 2.33 -1.60
N ALA A 59 -9.75 1.70 -0.47
CA ALA A 59 -9.72 2.39 0.81
C ALA A 59 -8.59 3.43 0.86
N LEU A 60 -7.44 3.10 0.29
CA LEU A 60 -6.30 4.02 0.24
C LEU A 60 -6.65 5.27 -0.56
N LEU A 61 -7.22 5.09 -1.76
CA LEU A 61 -7.58 6.21 -2.60
C LEU A 61 -8.66 7.07 -1.94
N TRP A 62 -9.62 6.42 -1.31
CA TRP A 62 -10.68 7.13 -0.58
C TRP A 62 -10.08 7.97 0.56
N GLY A 63 -9.14 7.38 1.30
CA GLY A 63 -8.49 8.08 2.41
C GLY A 63 -7.67 9.27 1.95
N LEU A 64 -6.95 9.11 0.83
CA LEU A 64 -6.17 10.20 0.26
C LEU A 64 -7.08 11.33 -0.19
N GLU A 65 -8.21 10.99 -0.82
CA GLU A 65 -9.16 11.98 -1.28
C GLU A 65 -9.72 12.79 -0.11
N ARG A 66 -10.03 12.11 0.99
CA ARG A 66 -10.55 12.79 2.16
C ARG A 66 -9.51 13.69 2.83
N GLN A 67 -8.27 13.25 2.87
CA GLN A 67 -7.22 14.01 3.53
C GLN A 67 -6.76 15.21 2.71
N LEU A 68 -6.67 15.03 1.41
CA LEU A 68 -6.10 16.05 0.53
C LEU A 68 -7.17 16.97 -0.08
N GLY A 69 -8.42 16.53 -0.08
CA GLY A 69 -9.52 17.34 -0.60
C GLY A 69 -9.25 17.81 -2.02
N ASP A 70 -9.40 19.12 -2.25
CA ASP A 70 -9.25 19.68 -3.59
C ASP A 70 -7.84 19.54 -4.15
N THR A 71 -6.84 19.35 -3.30
CA THR A 71 -5.47 19.15 -3.79
C THR A 71 -5.27 17.77 -4.40
N PHE A 72 -6.20 16.84 -4.18
CA PHE A 72 -6.15 15.52 -4.78
C PHE A 72 -6.84 15.58 -6.15
N THR A 73 -6.11 16.12 -7.13
CA THR A 73 -6.64 16.30 -8.47
C THR A 73 -6.86 14.96 -9.17
N PRO A 74 -7.66 14.94 -10.26
CA PRO A 74 -7.82 13.71 -11.04
C PRO A 74 -6.50 13.13 -11.54
N GLU A 75 -5.55 14.00 -11.91
CA GLU A 75 -4.22 13.54 -12.35
C GLU A 75 -3.47 12.87 -11.21
N LEU A 76 -3.56 13.44 -10.02
CA LEU A 76 -2.90 12.88 -8.86
C LEU A 76 -3.53 11.55 -8.47
N LYS A 77 -4.85 11.46 -8.52
CA LYS A 77 -5.56 10.23 -8.23
C LYS A 77 -5.15 9.12 -9.19
N GLU A 78 -5.03 9.45 -10.48
CA GLU A 78 -4.60 8.47 -11.48
C GLU A 78 -3.18 8.01 -11.21
N ALA A 79 -2.29 8.93 -10.85
CA ALA A 79 -0.90 8.59 -10.54
C ALA A 79 -0.83 7.63 -9.35
N TRP A 80 -1.59 7.89 -8.29
CA TRP A 80 -1.61 7.00 -7.14
C TRP A 80 -2.21 5.65 -7.46
N SER A 81 -3.25 5.64 -8.29
CA SER A 81 -3.88 4.39 -8.72
C SER A 81 -2.90 3.54 -9.52
N THR A 82 -2.15 4.15 -10.43
CA THR A 82 -1.15 3.45 -11.23
C THR A 82 -0.03 2.91 -10.35
N LEU A 83 0.45 3.71 -9.41
CA LEU A 83 1.49 3.27 -8.49
C LEU A 83 1.00 2.08 -7.67
N TYR A 84 -0.22 2.16 -7.15
CA TYR A 84 -0.77 1.07 -6.35
C TYR A 84 -0.90 -0.21 -7.17
N ASP A 85 -1.30 -0.09 -8.44
CA ASP A 85 -1.40 -1.26 -9.32
C ASP A 85 -0.05 -1.95 -9.47
N VAL A 86 1.01 -1.17 -9.68
CA VAL A 86 2.36 -1.72 -9.79
C VAL A 86 2.75 -2.43 -8.49
N VAL A 87 2.50 -1.77 -7.37
CA VAL A 87 2.86 -2.31 -6.05
C VAL A 87 2.11 -3.60 -5.76
N GLN A 88 0.79 -3.61 -5.95
CA GLN A 88 0.01 -4.80 -5.63
C GLN A 88 0.34 -5.97 -6.54
N ASN A 89 0.53 -5.71 -7.83
CA ASN A 89 0.87 -6.77 -8.77
C ASN A 89 2.21 -7.41 -8.42
N GLU A 90 3.19 -6.59 -8.04
CA GLU A 90 4.49 -7.11 -7.64
C GLU A 90 4.43 -7.86 -6.32
N MET A 91 3.64 -7.37 -5.37
CA MET A 91 3.44 -8.08 -4.10
C MET A 91 2.81 -9.45 -4.33
N MET A 92 1.78 -9.50 -5.17
CA MET A 92 1.09 -10.77 -5.44
C MET A 92 2.02 -11.73 -6.17
N ARG A 93 2.81 -11.22 -7.09
CA ARG A 93 3.78 -12.06 -7.81
C ARG A 93 4.82 -12.63 -6.85
N ALA A 94 5.43 -11.77 -6.03
CA ALA A 94 6.48 -12.20 -5.11
C ALA A 94 5.97 -13.14 -4.03
N GLY A 95 4.74 -12.94 -3.56
CA GLY A 95 4.13 -13.78 -2.55
C GLY A 95 3.41 -14.99 -3.11
N ARG A 96 3.37 -15.11 -4.43
CA ARG A 96 2.62 -16.18 -5.12
C ARG A 96 1.17 -16.20 -4.69
N ILE A 97 0.58 -15.02 -4.63
CA ILE A 97 -0.81 -14.84 -4.21
C ILE A 97 -1.69 -14.92 -5.45
N HIS A 98 -2.56 -15.91 -5.49
CA HIS A 98 -3.44 -16.16 -6.62
C HIS A 98 -4.89 -16.28 -6.16
N ALA A 99 -5.77 -16.09 -7.12
CA ALA A 99 -7.21 -16.27 -6.86
C ALA A 99 -7.55 -17.73 -6.54
#